data_726d6fa2afcf8a85848893e09df77cfd
#
_entry.id   726d6fa2afcf8a85848893e09df77cfd
#
_cell.length_a   1.000
_cell.length_b   1.000
_cell.length_c   1.000
_cell.angle_alpha   90.00
_cell.angle_beta   90.00
_cell.angle_gamma   90.00
#
_symmetry.space_group_name_H-M   'P 1'
#
loop_
_entity.id
_entity.type
_entity.pdbx_description
1 polymer ?
#
loop_
_entity_poly.entity_id
_entity_poly.type
_entity_poly.pdbx_seq_one_letter_code
_entity_poly.pdbx_strand_id
1 'polypeptide(L)'
;MGWDTLLTNHPEMPRKSRLTRGDALFFDNVKRSLFATIRLDVPISAIGPSGLREPASAIVPRVSLDFATKRLRATTVAIDDPGDLAHFLTPERATAFLRRGEGFVTLGEVARFETDSPDAADVWWSEVSAHIDHDSELPGAWGTGPLAVGSFAFDPDRSRVRSVLIVPETIIGRRSGQAWMTRISEGRLSLDLPARGEPVAPPENVRLTPDGLSGPDWAGIVAEAVERIRAHEISKVVLARSLRAVTDGPIDPRHVLRRLLRAYPMAWNYLVDGMVGATPELLVRRDRTLITSRVLAGTVSLDPGHTDPLRRAEQLAGSGKDIAEHEFAVASVAEALEPYCAAMNVPEAPSVLTLPNVMHLATDITGVVEPDISSLALAGALHPSAAVCGTPTFFAGEVIAELESMDRGRYAGPVGWVDSDGDGEWAIALRGGFVNPAHPEEIRLFAGAGIVADSDPQAELAETEAKFKPMLQALGLA
;
A
#
# COMPACT_ATOMS: atom_id res chain seq x y z
N MET A 1 -15.03 50.16 24.26
CA MET A 1 -13.92 50.89 23.61
C MET A 1 -13.27 49.84 22.72
N GLY A 2 -13.50 49.70 21.52
CA GLY A 2 -13.55 50.45 20.31
C GLY A 2 -12.33 49.99 19.48
N TRP A 3 -12.47 48.91 18.66
CA TRP A 3 -11.49 48.52 17.64
C TRP A 3 -12.09 48.84 16.27
N ASP A 4 -11.97 50.12 15.88
CA ASP A 4 -12.14 50.61 14.52
C ASP A 4 -10.98 51.56 14.24
N THR A 5 -10.30 51.34 13.13
CA THR A 5 -9.37 52.17 12.38
C THR A 5 -8.05 51.44 12.08
N LEU A 6 -7.99 50.81 10.88
CA LEU A 6 -6.82 50.76 9.98
C LEU A 6 -7.18 49.95 8.71
N LEU A 7 -7.96 50.58 7.84
CA LEU A 7 -8.11 50.20 6.44
C LEU A 7 -7.87 51.46 5.61
N THR A 8 -6.67 51.62 5.04
CA THR A 8 -6.47 52.34 3.76
C THR A 8 -5.05 52.06 3.24
N ASN A 9 -5.00 51.72 1.96
CA ASN A 9 -3.85 51.60 1.03
C ASN A 9 -3.25 50.23 0.79
N HIS A 10 -3.87 49.51 -0.17
CA HIS A 10 -3.12 48.66 -1.11
C HIS A 10 -3.71 48.76 -2.53
N PRO A 11 -2.87 48.74 -3.58
CA PRO A 11 -3.28 48.99 -4.96
C PRO A 11 -3.96 47.76 -5.60
N GLU A 12 -4.78 48.06 -6.60
CA GLU A 12 -5.67 47.17 -7.36
C GLU A 12 -5.01 45.89 -7.88
N MET A 13 -5.62 44.75 -7.55
CA MET A 13 -5.40 43.48 -8.25
C MET A 13 -6.25 43.41 -9.54
N PRO A 14 -5.75 42.82 -10.63
CA PRO A 14 -6.50 42.66 -11.88
C PRO A 14 -7.67 41.70 -11.72
N ARG A 15 -8.80 42.07 -12.32
CA ARG A 15 -10.06 41.32 -12.31
C ARG A 15 -9.90 39.95 -12.95
N LYS A 16 -10.48 38.92 -12.31
CA LYS A 16 -10.66 37.54 -12.82
C LYS A 16 -11.16 37.54 -14.27
N SER A 17 -10.42 36.92 -15.18
CA SER A 17 -10.89 36.61 -16.51
C SER A 17 -11.93 35.50 -16.42
N ARG A 18 -13.14 35.75 -16.94
CA ARG A 18 -14.19 34.74 -17.09
C ARG A 18 -13.73 33.68 -18.11
N LEU A 19 -13.73 32.41 -17.71
CA LEU A 19 -13.64 31.27 -18.64
C LEU A 19 -14.74 31.42 -19.69
N THR A 20 -14.38 31.30 -20.94
CA THR A 20 -15.30 31.45 -22.08
C THR A 20 -16.01 30.12 -22.33
N ARG A 21 -17.22 30.19 -22.90
CA ARG A 21 -18.06 29.05 -23.29
C ARG A 21 -17.37 28.03 -24.23
N GLY A 22 -16.18 28.33 -24.74
CA GLY A 22 -15.39 27.47 -25.61
C GLY A 22 -14.68 26.32 -24.88
N ASP A 23 -14.26 26.55 -23.62
CA ASP A 23 -13.47 25.56 -22.87
C ASP A 23 -14.34 24.41 -22.36
N ALA A 24 -15.60 24.67 -22.02
CA ALA A 24 -16.57 23.63 -21.62
C ALA A 24 -16.95 22.68 -22.78
N LEU A 25 -16.92 23.18 -24.04
CA LEU A 25 -17.23 22.38 -25.23
C LEU A 25 -16.07 21.45 -25.63
N PHE A 26 -14.84 21.76 -25.26
CA PHE A 26 -13.68 20.90 -25.54
C PHE A 26 -13.72 19.64 -24.69
N PHE A 27 -14.02 19.74 -23.40
CA PHE A 27 -14.13 18.60 -22.50
C PHE A 27 -15.35 17.71 -22.80
N ASP A 28 -16.48 18.30 -23.22
CA ASP A 28 -17.68 17.52 -23.57
C ASP A 28 -17.52 16.77 -24.91
N ASN A 29 -16.73 17.29 -25.84
CA ASN A 29 -16.42 16.60 -27.11
C ASN A 29 -15.42 15.44 -26.91
N VAL A 30 -14.49 15.52 -25.97
CA VAL A 30 -13.57 14.42 -25.64
C VAL A 30 -14.36 13.27 -24.98
N LYS A 31 -15.29 13.56 -24.07
CA LYS A 31 -16.17 12.52 -23.48
C LYS A 31 -17.09 11.85 -24.50
N ARG A 32 -17.59 12.58 -25.50
CA ARG A 32 -18.46 11.99 -26.56
C ARG A 32 -17.70 11.22 -27.63
N SER A 33 -16.43 11.50 -27.85
CA SER A 33 -15.61 10.77 -28.83
C SER A 33 -15.14 9.42 -28.32
N LEU A 34 -15.05 9.19 -27.00
CA LEU A 34 -14.64 7.90 -26.43
C LEU A 34 -15.77 6.84 -26.38
N PHE A 35 -17.04 7.23 -26.53
CA PHE A 35 -18.18 6.31 -26.50
C PHE A 35 -18.86 6.05 -27.84
N ALA A 36 -18.33 6.57 -28.90
CA ALA A 36 -18.95 6.44 -30.24
C ALA A 36 -17.97 5.96 -31.31
N THR A 37 -17.41 4.78 -31.17
CA THR A 37 -16.93 4.00 -32.33
C THR A 37 -16.43 2.63 -31.88
N ILE A 38 -17.28 1.63 -31.87
CA ILE A 38 -17.01 0.27 -32.35
C ILE A 38 -18.43 -0.34 -32.59
N ARG A 39 -19.07 0.00 -33.71
CA ARG A 39 -19.98 -0.89 -34.39
C ARG A 39 -19.23 -1.42 -35.61
N LEU A 40 -18.69 -2.62 -35.48
CA LEU A 40 -18.28 -3.41 -36.64
C LEU A 40 -19.52 -4.12 -37.16
N ASP A 41 -20.07 -3.62 -38.26
CA ASP A 41 -21.01 -4.38 -39.14
C ASP A 41 -20.20 -5.51 -39.81
N VAL A 42 -20.34 -6.72 -39.28
CA VAL A 42 -19.92 -7.95 -39.97
C VAL A 42 -21.20 -8.68 -40.39
N PRO A 43 -21.41 -9.00 -41.68
CA PRO A 43 -22.61 -9.70 -42.11
C PRO A 43 -22.65 -11.14 -41.59
N ILE A 44 -23.77 -11.50 -40.97
CA ILE A 44 -24.06 -12.85 -40.46
C ILE A 44 -24.37 -13.77 -41.64
N SER A 45 -23.36 -14.37 -42.24
CA SER A 45 -23.57 -15.57 -43.08
C SER A 45 -22.25 -16.28 -43.27
N ALA A 46 -21.85 -17.12 -42.33
CA ALA A 46 -20.99 -18.32 -42.44
C ALA A 46 -20.39 -18.73 -41.11
N ILE A 47 -21.17 -19.28 -40.21
CA ILE A 47 -20.63 -20.12 -39.13
C ILE A 47 -21.67 -21.20 -38.82
N GLY A 48 -21.29 -22.45 -39.12
CA GLY A 48 -22.09 -23.63 -38.81
C GLY A 48 -22.11 -23.94 -37.31
N PRO A 49 -23.01 -24.82 -36.86
CA PRO A 49 -23.28 -25.05 -35.43
C PRO A 49 -22.26 -25.95 -34.78
N SER A 50 -21.11 -25.39 -34.39
CA SER A 50 -20.22 -26.08 -33.42
C SER A 50 -19.16 -25.07 -32.92
N GLY A 51 -19.33 -24.50 -31.73
CA GLY A 51 -18.28 -23.76 -31.09
C GLY A 51 -18.65 -22.46 -30.32
N LEU A 52 -19.83 -22.42 -29.73
CA LEU A 52 -20.08 -21.45 -28.66
C LEU A 52 -19.35 -21.95 -27.43
N ARG A 53 -18.12 -21.46 -27.18
CA ARG A 53 -17.58 -21.46 -25.82
C ARG A 53 -18.46 -20.52 -25.02
N GLU A 54 -19.17 -21.06 -24.03
CA GLU A 54 -19.77 -20.28 -22.96
C GLU A 54 -18.69 -19.36 -22.38
N PRO A 55 -19.01 -18.11 -22.00
CA PRO A 55 -18.11 -17.29 -21.22
C PRO A 55 -17.74 -18.10 -20.00
N ALA A 56 -16.45 -18.23 -19.73
CA ALA A 56 -15.94 -18.95 -18.57
C ALA A 56 -16.71 -18.36 -17.37
N SER A 57 -17.65 -19.16 -16.85
CA SER A 57 -18.31 -18.93 -15.58
C SER A 57 -17.18 -18.62 -14.61
N ALA A 58 -17.17 -17.42 -14.03
CA ALA A 58 -16.27 -17.08 -12.96
C ALA A 58 -16.41 -18.20 -11.94
N ILE A 59 -15.41 -19.08 -11.88
CA ILE A 59 -15.31 -20.08 -10.85
C ILE A 59 -15.03 -19.26 -9.58
N VAL A 60 -16.11 -18.88 -8.88
CA VAL A 60 -16.01 -18.48 -7.49
C VAL A 60 -15.28 -19.64 -6.81
N PRO A 61 -14.06 -19.46 -6.31
CA PRO A 61 -13.36 -20.55 -5.64
C PRO A 61 -14.33 -21.00 -4.56
N ARG A 62 -14.73 -22.27 -4.58
CA ARG A 62 -15.46 -22.84 -3.45
C ARG A 62 -14.55 -22.62 -2.26
N VAL A 63 -14.85 -21.62 -1.44
CA VAL A 63 -14.33 -21.49 -0.09
C VAL A 63 -14.43 -22.89 0.49
N SER A 64 -13.30 -23.44 0.95
CA SER A 64 -13.32 -24.76 1.59
C SER A 64 -14.34 -24.68 2.70
N LEU A 65 -15.51 -25.30 2.50
CA LEU A 65 -16.72 -25.22 3.34
C LEU A 65 -16.54 -25.81 4.76
N ASP A 66 -15.29 -26.01 5.19
CA ASP A 66 -14.96 -26.45 6.53
C ASP A 66 -15.32 -25.40 7.61
N PHE A 67 -15.43 -24.11 7.23
CA PHE A 67 -15.83 -23.05 8.17
C PHE A 67 -17.32 -23.03 8.50
N ALA A 68 -18.21 -23.46 7.60
CA ALA A 68 -19.66 -23.51 7.87
C ALA A 68 -20.04 -24.46 9.03
N THR A 69 -19.12 -25.34 9.43
CA THR A 69 -19.30 -26.27 10.56
C THR A 69 -18.58 -25.85 11.84
N LYS A 70 -17.65 -24.90 11.77
CA LYS A 70 -16.82 -24.43 12.89
C LYS A 70 -17.44 -23.17 13.48
N ARG A 71 -17.80 -23.20 14.76
CA ARG A 71 -18.18 -21.99 15.50
C ARG A 71 -16.94 -21.39 16.13
N LEU A 72 -16.43 -20.33 15.52
CA LEU A 72 -15.37 -19.54 16.09
C LEU A 72 -15.94 -18.57 17.12
N ARG A 73 -15.21 -18.38 18.21
CA ARG A 73 -15.49 -17.35 19.21
C ARG A 73 -14.27 -16.44 19.35
N ALA A 74 -14.50 -15.14 19.31
CA ALA A 74 -13.51 -14.14 19.64
C ALA A 74 -13.82 -13.56 21.03
N THR A 75 -12.81 -13.41 21.87
CA THR A 75 -12.93 -12.71 23.15
C THR A 75 -11.86 -11.65 23.22
N THR A 76 -12.28 -10.40 23.43
CA THR A 76 -11.37 -9.26 23.60
C THR A 76 -11.41 -8.81 25.07
N VAL A 77 -10.22 -8.71 25.67
CA VAL A 77 -10.05 -8.21 27.04
C VAL A 77 -9.09 -7.02 27.04
N ALA A 78 -9.35 -6.06 27.95
CA ALA A 78 -8.38 -5.02 28.27
C ALA A 78 -7.22 -5.63 29.04
N ILE A 79 -6.00 -5.20 28.75
CA ILE A 79 -4.79 -5.61 29.45
C ILE A 79 -3.99 -4.41 29.90
N ASP A 80 -3.09 -4.60 30.87
CA ASP A 80 -2.08 -3.60 31.20
C ASP A 80 -1.16 -3.38 30.00
N ASP A 81 -0.49 -2.21 29.96
CA ASP A 81 0.45 -1.90 28.85
C ASP A 81 1.51 -3.02 28.72
N PRO A 82 1.51 -3.79 27.63
CA PRO A 82 2.41 -4.91 27.45
C PRO A 82 3.85 -4.48 27.12
N GLY A 83 4.09 -3.18 26.95
CA GLY A 83 5.36 -2.62 26.52
C GLY A 83 5.58 -2.76 25.01
N ASP A 84 6.78 -3.11 24.59
CA ASP A 84 7.11 -3.27 23.16
C ASP A 84 6.41 -4.51 22.57
N LEU A 85 5.41 -4.28 21.73
CA LEU A 85 4.63 -5.32 21.08
C LEU A 85 5.48 -6.29 20.25
N ALA A 86 6.57 -5.83 19.64
CA ALA A 86 7.45 -6.69 18.85
C ALA A 86 8.13 -7.79 19.67
N HIS A 87 8.10 -7.71 21.02
CA HIS A 87 8.61 -8.78 21.88
C HIS A 87 7.71 -10.02 21.93
N PHE A 88 6.46 -9.94 21.51
CA PHE A 88 5.56 -11.09 21.48
C PHE A 88 5.67 -11.90 20.19
N LEU A 89 6.33 -11.36 19.15
CA LEU A 89 6.47 -12.06 17.87
C LEU A 89 7.27 -13.37 18.05
N THR A 90 6.72 -14.45 17.53
CA THR A 90 7.38 -15.76 17.44
C THR A 90 7.95 -15.99 16.04
N PRO A 91 8.87 -16.96 15.82
CA PRO A 91 9.39 -17.26 14.48
C PRO A 91 8.31 -17.69 13.50
N GLU A 92 7.27 -18.34 14.01
CA GLU A 92 6.24 -18.98 13.21
C GLU A 92 4.97 -18.12 13.17
N ARG A 93 4.46 -17.88 11.95
CA ARG A 93 3.16 -17.23 11.69
C ARG A 93 2.92 -15.93 12.47
N ALA A 94 4.00 -15.14 12.64
CA ALA A 94 3.92 -13.85 13.28
C ALA A 94 3.56 -12.77 12.25
N THR A 95 2.68 -11.87 12.64
CA THR A 95 2.32 -10.71 11.85
C THR A 95 2.41 -9.45 12.72
N ALA A 96 2.74 -8.33 12.10
CA ALA A 96 2.80 -7.04 12.78
C ALA A 96 2.32 -5.93 11.86
N PHE A 97 1.58 -4.98 12.41
CA PHE A 97 1.23 -3.73 11.78
C PHE A 97 1.34 -2.62 12.84
N LEU A 98 2.48 -1.90 12.81
CA LEU A 98 2.90 -1.03 13.91
C LEU A 98 3.33 0.35 13.40
N ARG A 99 2.94 1.40 14.13
CA ARG A 99 3.34 2.78 13.86
C ARG A 99 3.43 3.57 15.16
N ARG A 100 4.51 4.31 15.41
CA ARG A 100 4.73 5.10 16.64
C ARG A 100 4.66 4.27 17.92
N GLY A 101 5.03 2.98 17.85
CA GLY A 101 4.89 2.04 18.95
C GLY A 101 3.45 1.61 19.25
N GLU A 102 2.47 2.03 18.44
CA GLU A 102 1.06 1.64 18.48
C GLU A 102 0.72 0.71 17.32
N GLY A 103 -0.42 0.04 17.39
CA GLY A 103 -0.89 -0.97 16.46
C GLY A 103 -1.02 -2.31 17.12
N PHE A 104 -0.75 -3.39 16.41
CA PHE A 104 -0.84 -4.74 16.95
C PHE A 104 0.19 -5.70 16.35
N VAL A 105 0.40 -6.79 17.08
CA VAL A 105 1.06 -8.01 16.62
C VAL A 105 0.08 -9.17 16.72
N THR A 106 0.25 -10.18 15.86
CA THR A 106 -0.59 -11.36 15.89
C THR A 106 0.24 -12.63 15.98
N LEU A 107 -0.36 -13.67 16.58
CA LEU A 107 0.24 -14.99 16.74
C LEU A 107 -0.75 -16.05 16.32
N GLY A 108 -0.23 -17.10 15.68
CA GLY A 108 -1.05 -18.20 15.20
C GLY A 108 -1.95 -17.82 14.01
N GLU A 109 -2.74 -18.77 13.57
CA GLU A 109 -3.61 -18.63 12.40
C GLU A 109 -4.79 -19.60 12.56
N VAL A 110 -6.01 -19.10 12.57
CA VAL A 110 -7.24 -19.91 12.62
C VAL A 110 -7.85 -20.08 11.24
N ALA A 111 -7.59 -19.12 10.33
CA ALA A 111 -8.05 -19.17 8.95
C ALA A 111 -7.05 -18.47 8.02
N ARG A 112 -6.99 -18.95 6.78
CA ARG A 112 -6.15 -18.37 5.74
C ARG A 112 -6.90 -18.47 4.40
N PHE A 113 -6.84 -17.39 3.63
CA PHE A 113 -7.34 -17.34 2.28
C PHE A 113 -6.25 -16.86 1.33
N GLU A 114 -5.99 -17.64 0.31
CA GLU A 114 -5.07 -17.28 -0.77
C GLU A 114 -5.87 -17.01 -2.03
N THR A 115 -5.68 -15.84 -2.61
CA THR A 115 -6.49 -15.36 -3.73
C THR A 115 -5.67 -14.53 -4.71
N ASP A 116 -6.21 -14.33 -5.89
CA ASP A 116 -5.70 -13.41 -6.89
C ASP A 116 -6.53 -12.12 -6.93
N SER A 117 -7.58 -11.98 -6.08
CA SER A 117 -8.50 -10.85 -6.10
C SER A 117 -8.76 -10.28 -4.70
N PRO A 118 -8.56 -8.95 -4.49
CA PRO A 118 -9.00 -8.26 -3.28
C PRO A 118 -10.51 -8.39 -3.04
N ASP A 119 -11.33 -8.34 -4.10
CA ASP A 119 -12.79 -8.47 -3.99
C ASP A 119 -13.19 -9.85 -3.47
N ALA A 120 -12.54 -10.91 -3.96
CA ALA A 120 -12.76 -12.27 -3.45
C ALA A 120 -12.33 -12.40 -1.98
N ALA A 121 -11.29 -11.68 -1.56
CA ALA A 121 -10.86 -11.64 -0.17
C ALA A 121 -11.87 -10.90 0.72
N ASP A 122 -12.47 -9.82 0.22
CA ASP A 122 -13.49 -9.06 0.96
C ASP A 122 -14.76 -9.87 1.17
N VAL A 123 -15.24 -10.54 0.12
CA VAL A 123 -16.38 -11.47 0.21
C VAL A 123 -16.08 -12.60 1.22
N TRP A 124 -14.90 -13.23 1.11
CA TRP A 124 -14.51 -14.29 2.03
C TRP A 124 -14.44 -13.81 3.48
N TRP A 125 -13.88 -12.61 3.72
CA TRP A 125 -13.79 -12.06 5.08
C TRP A 125 -15.17 -11.74 5.64
N SER A 126 -16.06 -11.16 4.84
CA SER A 126 -17.45 -10.90 5.24
C SER A 126 -18.16 -12.18 5.66
N GLU A 127 -17.98 -13.28 4.91
CA GLU A 127 -18.56 -14.58 5.28
C GLU A 127 -17.94 -15.15 6.56
N VAL A 128 -16.62 -15.13 6.70
CA VAL A 128 -15.92 -15.66 7.88
C VAL A 128 -16.25 -14.86 9.13
N SER A 129 -16.18 -13.53 9.06
CA SER A 129 -16.43 -12.66 10.21
C SER A 129 -17.86 -12.78 10.74
N ALA A 130 -18.85 -12.97 9.86
CA ALA A 130 -20.25 -13.19 10.23
C ALA A 130 -20.46 -14.50 11.03
N HIS A 131 -19.52 -15.45 10.99
CA HIS A 131 -19.57 -16.71 11.74
C HIS A 131 -18.70 -16.71 13.00
N ILE A 132 -18.14 -15.56 13.40
CA ILE A 132 -17.37 -15.40 14.62
C ILE A 132 -18.23 -14.72 15.70
N ASP A 133 -18.62 -15.47 16.71
CA ASP A 133 -19.27 -14.89 17.91
C ASP A 133 -18.23 -14.04 18.65
N HIS A 134 -18.53 -12.76 18.88
CA HIS A 134 -17.58 -11.83 19.51
C HIS A 134 -18.11 -11.29 20.84
N ASP A 135 -17.29 -11.44 21.89
CA ASP A 135 -17.47 -10.83 23.22
C ASP A 135 -16.29 -9.89 23.52
N SER A 136 -16.56 -8.65 23.94
CA SER A 136 -15.53 -7.61 24.08
C SER A 136 -15.76 -6.72 25.30
N GLU A 137 -14.70 -6.54 26.10
CA GLU A 137 -14.65 -5.50 27.13
C GLU A 137 -14.43 -4.09 26.52
N LEU A 138 -14.08 -4.00 25.22
CA LEU A 138 -13.73 -2.77 24.51
C LEU A 138 -14.52 -2.63 23.20
N PRO A 139 -15.86 -2.63 23.25
CA PRO A 139 -16.67 -2.62 22.04
C PRO A 139 -16.44 -1.34 21.21
N GLY A 140 -16.22 -1.51 19.90
CA GLY A 140 -16.00 -0.41 18.94
C GLY A 140 -14.69 0.32 19.10
N ALA A 141 -13.73 -0.20 19.88
CA ALA A 141 -12.39 0.33 19.92
C ALA A 141 -11.59 -0.15 18.70
N TRP A 142 -10.74 0.71 18.16
CA TRP A 142 -9.94 0.45 16.97
C TRP A 142 -9.06 -0.80 17.12
N GLY A 143 -9.11 -1.70 16.12
CA GLY A 143 -8.27 -2.90 16.05
C GLY A 143 -8.58 -3.95 17.13
N THR A 144 -9.71 -3.81 17.84
CA THR A 144 -10.23 -4.84 18.76
C THR A 144 -11.17 -5.77 18.02
N GLY A 145 -11.43 -6.94 18.61
CA GLY A 145 -12.32 -7.93 18.00
C GLY A 145 -11.68 -8.76 16.89
N PRO A 146 -12.51 -9.48 16.13
CA PRO A 146 -12.05 -10.25 14.99
C PRO A 146 -11.49 -9.33 13.91
N LEU A 147 -10.30 -9.65 13.41
CA LEU A 147 -9.71 -8.99 12.25
C LEU A 147 -8.96 -9.99 11.38
N ALA A 148 -8.76 -9.61 10.11
CA ALA A 148 -7.91 -10.32 9.19
C ALA A 148 -6.77 -9.40 8.71
N VAL A 149 -5.56 -9.96 8.60
CA VAL A 149 -4.37 -9.24 8.15
C VAL A 149 -3.97 -9.76 6.78
N GLY A 150 -3.65 -8.87 5.84
CA GLY A 150 -3.39 -9.27 4.47
C GLY A 150 -2.19 -8.59 3.82
N SER A 151 -1.73 -9.23 2.75
CA SER A 151 -0.74 -8.69 1.83
C SER A 151 -1.08 -9.16 0.42
N PHE A 152 -1.30 -8.22 -0.49
CA PHE A 152 -1.79 -8.49 -1.83
C PHE A 152 -0.70 -8.31 -2.89
N ALA A 153 -0.78 -9.11 -3.95
CA ALA A 153 0.11 -8.99 -5.10
C ALA A 153 -0.10 -7.66 -5.84
N PHE A 154 0.99 -7.10 -6.40
CA PHE A 154 0.91 -5.90 -7.23
C PHE A 154 0.11 -6.13 -8.52
N ASP A 155 0.38 -7.24 -9.19
CA ASP A 155 -0.31 -7.68 -10.40
C ASP A 155 -0.68 -9.15 -10.22
N PRO A 156 -1.88 -9.43 -9.69
CA PRO A 156 -2.26 -10.80 -9.37
C PRO A 156 -2.40 -11.70 -10.60
N ASP A 157 -2.66 -11.16 -11.79
CA ASP A 157 -2.80 -11.92 -13.02
C ASP A 157 -1.45 -12.45 -13.54
N ARG A 158 -0.35 -11.76 -13.20
CA ARG A 158 1.01 -12.08 -13.66
C ARG A 158 1.92 -12.59 -12.55
N SER A 159 1.57 -12.38 -11.28
CA SER A 159 2.40 -12.79 -10.15
C SER A 159 2.31 -14.29 -9.89
N ARG A 160 3.47 -14.89 -9.53
CA ARG A 160 3.56 -16.25 -9.00
C ARG A 160 3.30 -16.29 -7.49
N VAL A 161 3.34 -15.13 -6.83
CA VAL A 161 3.10 -15.00 -5.39
C VAL A 161 1.64 -14.63 -5.17
N ARG A 162 0.88 -15.52 -4.52
CA ARG A 162 -0.53 -15.27 -4.23
C ARG A 162 -0.71 -14.20 -3.15
N SER A 163 -1.78 -13.45 -3.27
CA SER A 163 -2.29 -12.59 -2.20
C SER A 163 -2.79 -13.43 -1.04
N VAL A 164 -2.71 -12.91 0.17
CA VAL A 164 -3.12 -13.62 1.37
C VAL A 164 -3.91 -12.73 2.31
N LEU A 165 -4.94 -13.31 2.94
CA LEU A 165 -5.68 -12.75 4.07
C LEU A 165 -5.71 -13.80 5.19
N ILE A 166 -5.29 -13.43 6.39
CA ILE A 166 -5.04 -14.31 7.54
C ILE A 166 -5.88 -13.85 8.72
N VAL A 167 -6.67 -14.77 9.29
CA VAL A 167 -7.33 -14.56 10.58
C VAL A 167 -6.45 -15.14 11.67
N PRO A 168 -5.89 -14.32 12.57
CA PRO A 168 -4.98 -14.80 13.62
C PRO A 168 -5.71 -15.49 14.76
N GLU A 169 -5.01 -16.33 15.49
CA GLU A 169 -5.50 -16.90 16.76
C GLU A 169 -5.46 -15.89 17.90
N THR A 170 -4.40 -15.07 17.95
CA THR A 170 -4.20 -14.08 19.00
C THR A 170 -3.78 -12.75 18.41
N ILE A 171 -4.39 -11.68 18.88
CA ILE A 171 -4.06 -10.30 18.57
C ILE A 171 -3.68 -9.61 19.89
N ILE A 172 -2.53 -8.95 19.94
CA ILE A 172 -2.09 -8.11 21.06
C ILE A 172 -1.85 -6.72 20.51
N GLY A 173 -2.61 -5.75 20.99
CA GLY A 173 -2.56 -4.40 20.47
C GLY A 173 -2.52 -3.33 21.54
N ARG A 174 -2.11 -2.13 21.13
CA ARG A 174 -2.25 -0.91 21.91
C ARG A 174 -2.42 0.31 21.02
N ARG A 175 -3.21 1.26 21.49
CA ARG A 175 -3.41 2.56 20.85
C ARG A 175 -3.90 3.59 21.85
N SER A 176 -3.36 4.80 21.80
CA SER A 176 -3.82 5.95 22.61
C SER A 176 -3.92 5.66 24.12
N GLY A 177 -2.95 4.90 24.66
CA GLY A 177 -2.89 4.52 26.07
C GLY A 177 -3.78 3.36 26.47
N GLN A 178 -4.53 2.77 25.55
CA GLN A 178 -5.32 1.54 25.76
C GLN A 178 -4.57 0.35 25.17
N ALA A 179 -4.56 -0.78 25.89
CA ALA A 179 -4.02 -2.05 25.41
C ALA A 179 -5.06 -3.17 25.53
N TRP A 180 -4.99 -4.12 24.61
CA TRP A 180 -5.95 -5.24 24.55
C TRP A 180 -5.30 -6.51 24.03
N MET A 181 -5.98 -7.62 24.31
CA MET A 181 -5.74 -8.89 23.69
C MET A 181 -7.06 -9.46 23.18
N THR A 182 -7.08 -9.93 21.92
CA THR A 182 -8.18 -10.69 21.34
C THR A 182 -7.72 -12.11 21.08
N ARG A 183 -8.51 -13.09 21.47
CA ARG A 183 -8.31 -14.50 21.18
C ARG A 183 -9.44 -15.03 20.32
N ILE A 184 -9.11 -15.79 19.27
CA ILE A 184 -10.07 -16.40 18.34
C ILE A 184 -9.81 -17.90 18.28
N SER A 185 -10.81 -18.73 18.59
CA SER A 185 -10.72 -20.20 18.49
C SER A 185 -12.07 -20.89 18.42
N GLU A 186 -12.07 -22.20 18.16
CA GLU A 186 -13.26 -23.06 18.17
C GLU A 186 -13.68 -23.49 19.57
N GLY A 187 -12.81 -23.36 20.55
CA GLY A 187 -13.03 -23.89 21.90
C GLY A 187 -12.90 -22.86 23.02
N ARG A 188 -12.66 -23.38 24.23
CA ARG A 188 -12.45 -22.52 25.41
C ARG A 188 -11.06 -21.87 25.30
N LEU A 189 -11.03 -20.54 25.40
CA LEU A 189 -9.82 -19.74 25.26
C LEU A 189 -9.17 -19.51 26.64
N SER A 190 -7.83 -19.66 26.72
CA SER A 190 -7.06 -19.03 27.78
C SER A 190 -6.94 -17.54 27.46
N LEU A 191 -7.19 -16.70 28.45
CA LEU A 191 -7.02 -15.23 28.38
C LEU A 191 -5.71 -14.79 28.99
N ASP A 192 -4.76 -15.73 29.25
CA ASP A 192 -3.43 -15.39 29.68
C ASP A 192 -2.64 -14.74 28.56
N LEU A 193 -1.90 -13.68 28.89
CA LEU A 193 -1.01 -13.04 27.93
C LEU A 193 0.08 -14.03 27.50
N PRO A 194 0.33 -14.20 26.19
CA PRO A 194 1.39 -15.09 25.71
C PRO A 194 2.76 -14.73 26.27
N ALA A 195 3.62 -15.71 26.38
CA ALA A 195 5.03 -15.46 26.70
C ALA A 195 5.68 -14.59 25.61
N ARG A 196 6.66 -13.79 26.02
CA ARG A 196 7.48 -13.04 25.04
C ARG A 196 8.31 -14.03 24.21
N GLY A 197 8.42 -13.74 22.92
CA GLY A 197 9.22 -14.54 21.99
C GLY A 197 10.71 -14.51 22.32
N GLU A 198 11.43 -15.51 21.86
CA GLU A 198 12.88 -15.61 22.00
C GLU A 198 13.60 -14.41 21.37
N PRO A 199 14.77 -14.01 21.94
CA PRO A 199 15.64 -13.01 21.33
C PRO A 199 16.01 -13.40 19.90
N VAL A 200 16.02 -12.41 19.01
CA VAL A 200 16.33 -12.61 17.58
C VAL A 200 17.77 -12.19 17.31
N ALA A 201 18.57 -13.11 16.78
CA ALA A 201 19.94 -12.82 16.37
C ALA A 201 19.97 -12.03 15.03
N PRO A 202 20.97 -11.18 14.79
CA PRO A 202 21.19 -10.58 13.49
C PRO A 202 21.58 -11.65 12.47
N PRO A 203 21.25 -11.45 11.17
CA PRO A 203 21.72 -12.34 10.11
C PRO A 203 23.25 -12.25 9.98
N GLU A 204 23.89 -13.39 9.71
CA GLU A 204 25.34 -13.49 9.58
C GLU A 204 25.79 -13.51 8.12
N ASN A 205 26.93 -12.88 7.82
CA ASN A 205 27.57 -12.90 6.50
C ASN A 205 26.66 -12.50 5.36
N VAL A 206 25.92 -11.39 5.54
CA VAL A 206 24.99 -10.87 4.54
C VAL A 206 25.74 -10.41 3.30
N ARG A 207 25.39 -10.95 2.14
CA ARG A 207 25.98 -10.61 0.83
C ARG A 207 24.89 -10.19 -0.14
N LEU A 208 25.12 -9.11 -0.88
CA LEU A 208 24.23 -8.72 -1.98
C LEU A 208 24.60 -9.51 -3.24
N THR A 209 23.59 -10.01 -3.90
CA THR A 209 23.70 -10.70 -5.18
C THR A 209 22.79 -10.02 -6.21
N PRO A 210 23.15 -10.08 -7.52
CA PRO A 210 22.25 -9.57 -8.57
C PRO A 210 20.89 -10.26 -8.52
N ASP A 211 19.84 -9.48 -8.77
CA ASP A 211 18.47 -9.98 -8.91
C ASP A 211 17.77 -9.19 -10.02
N GLY A 212 17.60 -9.80 -11.19
CA GLY A 212 17.05 -9.13 -12.36
C GLY A 212 18.05 -8.16 -13.04
N LEU A 213 17.57 -6.97 -13.39
CA LEU A 213 18.34 -5.96 -14.11
C LEU A 213 19.44 -5.35 -13.24
N SER A 214 20.63 -5.17 -13.82
CA SER A 214 21.69 -4.35 -13.21
C SER A 214 21.26 -2.88 -13.13
N GLY A 215 21.96 -2.06 -12.31
CA GLY A 215 21.67 -0.61 -12.25
C GLY A 215 21.74 0.08 -13.63
N PRO A 216 22.81 -0.13 -14.43
CA PRO A 216 22.90 0.42 -15.79
C PRO A 216 21.80 -0.08 -16.73
N ASP A 217 21.44 -1.37 -16.69
CA ASP A 217 20.36 -1.92 -17.53
C ASP A 217 19.01 -1.33 -17.11
N TRP A 218 18.78 -1.15 -15.81
CA TRP A 218 17.57 -0.49 -15.30
C TRP A 218 17.50 0.98 -15.74
N ALA A 219 18.62 1.72 -15.70
CA ALA A 219 18.66 3.07 -16.25
C ALA A 219 18.34 3.09 -17.76
N GLY A 220 18.67 2.03 -18.49
CA GLY A 220 18.30 1.84 -19.89
C GLY A 220 16.80 1.77 -20.10
N ILE A 221 16.08 0.95 -19.30
CA ILE A 221 14.62 0.88 -19.39
C ILE A 221 13.93 2.17 -18.92
N VAL A 222 14.53 2.93 -17.99
CA VAL A 222 14.04 4.29 -17.65
C VAL A 222 14.12 5.21 -18.87
N ALA A 223 15.24 5.20 -19.62
CA ALA A 223 15.36 5.99 -20.84
C ALA A 223 14.30 5.59 -21.88
N GLU A 224 14.04 4.30 -22.06
CA GLU A 224 12.98 3.81 -22.95
C GLU A 224 11.59 4.29 -22.50
N ALA A 225 11.29 4.21 -21.19
CA ALA A 225 10.03 4.71 -20.64
C ALA A 225 9.85 6.22 -20.87
N VAL A 226 10.89 7.03 -20.72
CA VAL A 226 10.87 8.47 -21.03
C VAL A 226 10.50 8.71 -22.50
N GLU A 227 11.07 7.94 -23.44
CA GLU A 227 10.73 8.08 -24.86
C GLU A 227 9.28 7.69 -25.17
N ARG A 228 8.73 6.63 -24.52
CA ARG A 228 7.30 6.26 -24.64
C ARG A 228 6.37 7.35 -24.08
N ILE A 229 6.76 7.98 -22.96
CA ILE A 229 6.02 9.10 -22.38
C ILE A 229 6.03 10.32 -23.32
N ARG A 230 7.20 10.65 -23.91
CA ARG A 230 7.33 11.73 -24.89
C ARG A 230 6.56 11.47 -26.19
N ALA A 231 6.40 10.19 -26.55
CA ALA A 231 5.55 9.76 -27.66
C ALA A 231 4.04 9.77 -27.30
N HIS A 232 3.66 10.17 -26.07
CA HIS A 232 2.29 10.19 -25.55
C HIS A 232 1.60 8.83 -25.49
N GLU A 233 2.34 7.72 -25.37
CA GLU A 233 1.77 6.40 -25.13
C GLU A 233 1.18 6.29 -23.72
N ILE A 234 1.88 6.87 -22.75
CA ILE A 234 1.49 7.00 -21.34
C ILE A 234 1.92 8.37 -20.81
N SER A 235 1.36 8.80 -19.68
CA SER A 235 1.74 10.08 -19.05
C SER A 235 2.78 9.91 -17.94
N LYS A 236 2.75 8.76 -17.25
CA LYS A 236 3.62 8.40 -16.15
C LYS A 236 3.72 6.88 -16.05
N VAL A 237 4.88 6.36 -15.66
CA VAL A 237 5.05 4.96 -15.22
C VAL A 237 5.96 4.90 -13.99
N VAL A 238 5.72 3.95 -13.09
CA VAL A 238 6.60 3.69 -11.95
C VAL A 238 7.37 2.42 -12.23
N LEU A 239 8.69 2.53 -12.43
CA LEU A 239 9.56 1.39 -12.67
C LEU A 239 10.28 0.98 -11.39
N ALA A 240 10.34 -0.32 -11.15
CA ALA A 240 10.97 -0.91 -9.98
C ALA A 240 12.18 -1.78 -10.36
N ARG A 241 13.05 -2.02 -9.39
CA ARG A 241 14.15 -2.98 -9.46
C ARG A 241 14.30 -3.72 -8.15
N SER A 242 14.99 -4.85 -8.18
CA SER A 242 15.22 -5.65 -6.99
C SER A 242 16.70 -5.91 -6.74
N LEU A 243 17.02 -6.20 -5.48
CA LEU A 243 18.30 -6.72 -5.01
C LEU A 243 18.01 -7.96 -4.18
N ARG A 244 18.92 -8.92 -4.20
CA ARG A 244 18.85 -10.09 -3.34
C ARG A 244 19.95 -10.03 -2.29
N ALA A 245 19.58 -10.19 -1.02
CA ALA A 245 20.54 -10.40 0.04
C ALA A 245 20.49 -11.87 0.48
N VAL A 246 21.66 -12.52 0.59
CA VAL A 246 21.83 -13.92 0.95
C VAL A 246 22.70 -14.00 2.20
N THR A 247 22.38 -14.94 3.09
CA THR A 247 23.06 -15.18 4.38
C THR A 247 23.46 -16.63 4.52
N ASP A 248 24.32 -16.94 5.49
CA ASP A 248 24.75 -18.31 5.73
C ASP A 248 23.70 -19.17 6.47
N GLY A 249 22.65 -18.55 7.00
CA GLY A 249 21.55 -19.21 7.70
C GLY A 249 20.22 -18.48 7.47
N PRO A 250 19.11 -18.95 8.03
CA PRO A 250 17.80 -18.32 7.85
C PRO A 250 17.78 -16.86 8.30
N ILE A 251 17.17 -16.00 7.49
CA ILE A 251 16.88 -14.61 7.86
C ILE A 251 15.59 -14.58 8.68
N ASP A 252 15.71 -14.17 9.94
CA ASP A 252 14.52 -13.94 10.76
C ASP A 252 13.92 -12.55 10.45
N PRO A 253 12.74 -12.46 9.84
CA PRO A 253 12.14 -11.19 9.48
C PRO A 253 11.80 -10.31 10.68
N ARG A 254 11.69 -10.89 11.90
CA ARG A 254 11.49 -10.14 13.15
C ARG A 254 12.72 -9.26 13.47
N HIS A 255 13.93 -9.70 13.10
CA HIS A 255 15.14 -8.89 13.23
C HIS A 255 15.04 -7.62 12.38
N VAL A 256 14.68 -7.81 11.09
CA VAL A 256 14.51 -6.70 10.14
C VAL A 256 13.45 -5.73 10.65
N LEU A 257 12.28 -6.24 11.05
CA LEU A 257 11.18 -5.44 11.60
C LEU A 257 11.61 -4.61 12.82
N ARG A 258 12.32 -5.22 13.79
CA ARG A 258 12.81 -4.51 15.00
C ARG A 258 13.78 -3.38 14.66
N ARG A 259 14.63 -3.57 13.66
CA ARG A 259 15.53 -2.53 13.17
C ARG A 259 14.78 -1.38 12.53
N LEU A 260 13.77 -1.71 11.70
CA LEU A 260 12.91 -0.73 11.03
C LEU A 260 12.07 0.07 12.04
N LEU A 261 11.46 -0.58 13.03
CA LEU A 261 10.69 0.08 14.10
C LEU A 261 11.52 1.13 14.86
N ARG A 262 12.81 0.87 15.09
CA ARG A 262 13.72 1.83 15.74
C ARG A 262 14.12 2.97 14.82
N ALA A 263 14.41 2.68 13.56
CA ALA A 263 14.90 3.67 12.61
C ALA A 263 13.77 4.51 11.96
N TYR A 264 12.60 3.92 11.78
CA TYR A 264 11.45 4.53 11.08
C TYR A 264 10.15 4.41 11.89
N PRO A 265 10.09 4.91 13.13
CA PRO A 265 8.92 4.75 14.01
C PRO A 265 7.67 5.46 13.48
N MET A 266 7.82 6.45 12.59
CA MET A 266 6.72 7.21 12.01
C MET A 266 6.10 6.54 10.78
N ALA A 267 6.75 5.54 10.20
CA ALA A 267 6.26 4.74 9.09
C ALA A 267 5.31 3.63 9.60
N TRP A 268 4.48 3.10 8.71
CA TRP A 268 3.80 1.84 8.94
C TRP A 268 4.80 0.70 8.79
N ASN A 269 5.18 0.11 9.91
CA ASN A 269 6.09 -1.03 9.96
C ASN A 269 5.24 -2.30 9.91
N TYR A 270 5.48 -3.14 8.93
CA TYR A 270 4.67 -4.33 8.68
C TYR A 270 5.54 -5.59 8.59
N LEU A 271 4.93 -6.70 9.02
CA LEU A 271 5.41 -8.05 8.79
C LEU A 271 4.17 -8.92 8.52
N VAL A 272 4.01 -9.39 7.29
CA VAL A 272 2.86 -10.20 6.87
C VAL A 272 3.34 -11.25 5.89
N ASP A 273 3.30 -12.53 6.30
CA ASP A 273 3.59 -13.69 5.44
C ASP A 273 4.87 -13.54 4.59
N GLY A 274 5.98 -13.22 5.27
CA GLY A 274 7.30 -13.03 4.64
C GLY A 274 7.57 -11.63 4.09
N MET A 275 6.54 -10.81 3.86
CA MET A 275 6.73 -9.39 3.53
C MET A 275 7.07 -8.60 4.79
N VAL A 276 8.19 -7.87 4.77
CA VAL A 276 8.64 -7.02 5.88
C VAL A 276 9.11 -5.67 5.36
N GLY A 277 8.70 -4.57 6.03
CA GLY A 277 9.09 -3.24 5.59
C GLY A 277 8.59 -2.11 6.49
N ALA A 278 8.91 -0.87 6.09
CA ALA A 278 8.51 0.36 6.76
C ALA A 278 8.08 1.40 5.72
N THR A 279 6.80 1.45 5.42
CA THR A 279 6.24 2.32 4.39
C THR A 279 5.71 3.64 4.97
N PRO A 280 5.97 4.78 4.33
CA PRO A 280 5.35 6.04 4.71
C PRO A 280 3.96 6.25 4.10
N GLU A 281 3.52 5.39 3.16
CA GLU A 281 2.37 5.61 2.31
C GLU A 281 1.16 4.81 2.77
N LEU A 282 0.07 5.52 3.10
CA LEU A 282 -1.22 4.95 3.47
C LEU A 282 -2.12 4.92 2.24
N LEU A 283 -2.43 3.72 1.76
CA LEU A 283 -3.35 3.54 0.65
C LEU A 283 -4.75 3.99 1.06
N VAL A 284 -5.27 3.42 2.16
CA VAL A 284 -6.55 3.85 2.75
C VAL A 284 -6.65 3.40 4.20
N ARG A 285 -7.26 4.23 5.03
CA ARG A 285 -7.82 3.89 6.34
C ARG A 285 -9.29 4.17 6.31
N ARG A 286 -10.08 3.26 6.85
CA ARG A 286 -11.47 3.48 7.21
C ARG A 286 -11.62 3.39 8.73
N ASP A 287 -12.28 4.37 9.32
CA ASP A 287 -12.69 4.42 10.73
C ASP A 287 -14.18 4.79 10.73
N ARG A 288 -15.04 3.80 10.84
CA ARG A 288 -16.50 3.89 10.65
C ARG A 288 -16.84 4.38 9.23
N THR A 289 -17.36 5.59 9.09
CA THR A 289 -17.69 6.19 7.79
C THR A 289 -16.60 7.13 7.26
N LEU A 290 -15.58 7.43 8.06
CA LEU A 290 -14.51 8.33 7.66
C LEU A 290 -13.37 7.55 7.00
N ILE A 291 -12.97 7.97 5.80
CA ILE A 291 -11.78 7.46 5.14
C ILE A 291 -10.68 8.50 5.06
N THR A 292 -9.45 8.00 5.03
CA THR A 292 -8.25 8.81 4.79
C THR A 292 -7.31 8.02 3.88
N SER A 293 -6.79 8.67 2.84
CA SER A 293 -5.71 8.17 1.99
C SER A 293 -4.56 9.17 2.01
N ARG A 294 -3.31 8.71 2.12
CA ARG A 294 -2.12 9.55 2.03
C ARG A 294 -1.35 9.24 0.77
N VAL A 295 -1.38 10.16 -0.16
CA VAL A 295 -0.64 10.08 -1.42
C VAL A 295 0.74 10.70 -1.25
N LEU A 296 1.78 9.98 -1.67
CA LEU A 296 3.16 10.46 -1.69
C LEU A 296 3.71 10.35 -3.11
N ALA A 297 4.15 11.46 -3.68
CA ALA A 297 4.87 11.49 -4.95
C ALA A 297 5.75 12.73 -4.99
N GLY A 298 6.77 12.74 -5.86
CA GLY A 298 7.83 13.75 -5.79
C GLY A 298 8.76 13.48 -4.62
N THR A 299 10.07 13.36 -4.90
CA THR A 299 11.04 12.91 -3.89
C THR A 299 12.34 13.72 -3.99
N VAL A 300 12.88 14.10 -2.83
CA VAL A 300 14.24 14.61 -2.74
C VAL A 300 15.02 13.89 -1.65
N SER A 301 16.24 13.46 -1.98
CA SER A 301 17.12 12.79 -1.01
C SER A 301 17.66 13.77 0.03
N LEU A 302 17.72 13.32 1.29
CA LEU A 302 18.39 13.99 2.39
C LEU A 302 19.71 13.28 2.70
N ASP A 303 20.79 14.06 2.77
CA ASP A 303 22.07 13.59 3.26
C ASP A 303 22.30 14.18 4.67
N PRO A 304 22.15 13.35 5.73
CA PRO A 304 22.28 13.84 7.10
C PRO A 304 23.65 14.48 7.33
N GLY A 305 23.66 15.75 7.76
CA GLY A 305 24.88 16.52 8.06
C GLY A 305 25.42 17.37 6.91
N HIS A 306 24.92 17.25 5.68
CA HIS A 306 25.38 18.03 4.52
C HIS A 306 24.31 18.88 3.83
N THR A 307 23.03 18.74 4.22
CA THR A 307 21.91 19.44 3.58
C THR A 307 21.07 20.21 4.60
N ASP A 308 20.75 21.48 4.26
CA ASP A 308 19.74 22.25 4.97
C ASP A 308 18.33 21.70 4.63
N PRO A 309 17.60 21.12 5.61
CA PRO A 309 16.28 20.54 5.35
C PRO A 309 15.27 21.57 4.83
N LEU A 310 15.32 22.80 5.29
CA LEU A 310 14.36 23.85 4.86
C LEU A 310 14.58 24.17 3.40
N ARG A 311 15.83 24.36 2.97
CA ARG A 311 16.15 24.63 1.58
C ARG A 311 15.75 23.48 0.65
N ARG A 312 15.88 22.24 1.11
CA ARG A 312 15.43 21.06 0.35
C ARG A 312 13.90 21.01 0.25
N ALA A 313 13.20 21.33 1.34
CA ALA A 313 11.74 21.43 1.32
C ALA A 313 11.25 22.49 0.34
N GLU A 314 11.88 23.69 0.33
CA GLU A 314 11.60 24.75 -0.64
C GLU A 314 11.87 24.32 -2.09
N GLN A 315 12.97 23.63 -2.32
CA GLN A 315 13.33 23.09 -3.65
C GLN A 315 12.27 22.10 -4.14
N LEU A 316 11.84 21.15 -3.28
CA LEU A 316 10.83 20.16 -3.62
C LEU A 316 9.48 20.81 -3.87
N ALA A 317 9.04 21.71 -2.98
CA ALA A 317 7.77 22.44 -3.12
C ALA A 317 7.74 23.40 -4.32
N GLY A 318 8.89 23.80 -4.86
CA GLY A 318 9.00 24.63 -6.06
C GLY A 318 9.31 23.88 -7.35
N SER A 319 9.45 22.54 -7.28
CA SER A 319 9.78 21.70 -8.45
C SER A 319 8.54 21.41 -9.29
N GLY A 320 8.45 21.97 -10.49
CA GLY A 320 7.35 21.72 -11.41
C GLY A 320 7.21 20.23 -11.79
N LYS A 321 8.34 19.50 -11.93
CA LYS A 321 8.34 18.05 -12.18
C LYS A 321 7.68 17.29 -11.04
N ASP A 322 8.14 17.54 -9.81
CA ASP A 322 7.65 16.82 -8.63
C ASP A 322 6.18 17.14 -8.31
N ILE A 323 5.76 18.39 -8.54
CA ILE A 323 4.36 18.79 -8.40
C ILE A 323 3.50 18.07 -9.44
N ALA A 324 3.88 18.04 -10.72
CA ALA A 324 3.13 17.35 -11.77
C ALA A 324 3.03 15.85 -11.50
N GLU A 325 4.12 15.20 -11.05
CA GLU A 325 4.09 13.80 -10.62
C GLU A 325 3.08 13.57 -9.49
N HIS A 326 3.09 14.47 -8.51
CA HIS A 326 2.20 14.40 -7.36
C HIS A 326 0.73 14.60 -7.73
N GLU A 327 0.42 15.55 -8.62
CA GLU A 327 -0.92 15.81 -9.13
C GLU A 327 -1.54 14.59 -9.82
N PHE A 328 -0.77 13.85 -10.64
CA PHE A 328 -1.22 12.58 -11.23
C PHE A 328 -1.60 11.55 -10.18
N ALA A 329 -0.80 11.43 -9.13
CA ALA A 329 -1.06 10.47 -8.06
C ALA A 329 -2.31 10.87 -7.24
N VAL A 330 -2.47 12.14 -6.90
CA VAL A 330 -3.64 12.66 -6.17
C VAL A 330 -4.92 12.49 -6.99
N ALA A 331 -4.89 12.87 -8.27
CA ALA A 331 -6.05 12.74 -9.16
C ALA A 331 -6.49 11.27 -9.29
N SER A 332 -5.54 10.34 -9.48
CA SER A 332 -5.83 8.91 -9.57
C SER A 332 -6.55 8.38 -8.32
N VAL A 333 -6.11 8.78 -7.12
CA VAL A 333 -6.74 8.35 -5.86
C VAL A 333 -8.12 8.99 -5.69
N ALA A 334 -8.25 10.29 -6.00
CA ALA A 334 -9.53 10.99 -5.90
C ALA A 334 -10.59 10.40 -6.85
N GLU A 335 -10.22 10.13 -8.11
CA GLU A 335 -11.10 9.52 -9.10
C GLU A 335 -11.53 8.10 -8.70
N ALA A 336 -10.61 7.31 -8.14
CA ALA A 336 -10.91 5.94 -7.68
C ALA A 336 -11.83 5.92 -6.46
N LEU A 337 -11.75 6.91 -5.56
CA LEU A 337 -12.59 7.01 -4.37
C LEU A 337 -13.94 7.68 -4.62
N GLU A 338 -14.08 8.49 -5.68
CA GLU A 338 -15.30 9.25 -5.96
C GLU A 338 -16.58 8.39 -5.96
N PRO A 339 -16.61 7.17 -6.56
CA PRO A 339 -17.81 6.32 -6.56
C PRO A 339 -18.25 5.81 -5.20
N TYR A 340 -17.35 5.81 -4.21
CA TYR A 340 -17.57 5.26 -2.88
C TYR A 340 -17.85 6.34 -1.84
N CYS A 341 -17.62 7.62 -2.17
CA CYS A 341 -17.69 8.73 -1.22
C CYS A 341 -18.96 9.58 -1.41
N ALA A 342 -19.75 9.73 -0.36
CA ALA A 342 -20.83 10.72 -0.32
C ALA A 342 -20.29 12.17 -0.30
N ALA A 343 -19.10 12.39 0.25
CA ALA A 343 -18.36 13.63 0.25
C ALA A 343 -16.86 13.35 0.35
N MET A 344 -16.06 14.20 -0.30
CA MET A 344 -14.61 14.07 -0.29
C MET A 344 -13.94 15.45 -0.22
N ASN A 345 -12.82 15.53 0.51
CA ASN A 345 -11.97 16.70 0.57
C ASN A 345 -10.57 16.34 0.04
N VAL A 346 -10.17 17.01 -1.03
CA VAL A 346 -8.85 16.91 -1.64
C VAL A 346 -8.16 18.25 -1.47
N PRO A 347 -7.08 18.34 -0.65
CA PRO A 347 -6.32 19.60 -0.49
C PRO A 347 -5.75 20.10 -1.81
N GLU A 348 -5.84 21.40 -2.06
CA GLU A 348 -5.35 22.05 -3.30
C GLU A 348 -3.81 22.05 -3.41
N ALA A 349 -3.10 22.01 -2.29
CA ALA A 349 -1.64 22.04 -2.25
C ALA A 349 -1.08 20.94 -1.36
N PRO A 350 0.00 20.26 -1.78
CA PRO A 350 0.67 19.26 -0.97
C PRO A 350 1.43 19.89 0.19
N SER A 351 1.62 19.10 1.24
CA SER A 351 2.59 19.36 2.32
C SER A 351 3.91 18.64 2.04
N VAL A 352 4.98 19.01 2.75
CA VAL A 352 6.25 18.28 2.68
C VAL A 352 6.37 17.33 3.87
N LEU A 353 6.46 16.02 3.59
CA LEU A 353 6.72 14.98 4.57
C LEU A 353 8.24 14.69 4.63
N THR A 354 8.85 14.91 5.80
CA THR A 354 10.26 14.60 6.03
C THR A 354 10.42 13.23 6.67
N LEU A 355 11.23 12.38 6.05
CA LEU A 355 11.71 11.11 6.57
C LEU A 355 13.21 11.20 6.83
N PRO A 356 13.84 10.25 7.54
CA PRO A 356 15.26 10.32 7.88
C PRO A 356 16.22 10.50 6.69
N ASN A 357 15.87 9.97 5.53
CA ASN A 357 16.73 9.93 4.33
C ASN A 357 16.14 10.57 3.07
N VAL A 358 14.86 10.96 3.09
CA VAL A 358 14.15 11.58 1.95
C VAL A 358 13.06 12.53 2.40
N MET A 359 12.66 13.45 1.52
CA MET A 359 11.41 14.21 1.64
C MET A 359 10.48 13.85 0.49
N HIS A 360 9.17 13.88 0.75
CA HIS A 360 8.12 13.69 -0.26
C HIS A 360 7.11 14.82 -0.21
N LEU A 361 6.50 15.13 -1.35
CA LEU A 361 5.21 15.83 -1.34
C LEU A 361 4.14 14.86 -0.83
N ALA A 362 3.23 15.36 0.00
CA ALA A 362 2.19 14.57 0.66
C ALA A 362 0.84 15.27 0.61
N THR A 363 -0.20 14.54 0.21
CA THR A 363 -1.60 15.02 0.27
C THR A 363 -2.43 13.98 1.01
N ASP A 364 -3.13 14.42 2.07
CA ASP A 364 -4.10 13.59 2.81
C ASP A 364 -5.50 13.85 2.25
N ILE A 365 -6.03 12.91 1.47
CA ILE A 365 -7.41 12.91 0.98
C ILE A 365 -8.28 12.33 2.07
N THR A 366 -9.41 12.98 2.39
CA THR A 366 -10.39 12.49 3.35
C THR A 366 -11.77 12.43 2.71
N GLY A 367 -12.58 11.44 3.10
CA GLY A 367 -13.93 11.26 2.57
C GLY A 367 -14.87 10.58 3.56
N VAL A 368 -16.14 10.60 3.23
CA VAL A 368 -17.21 9.90 3.96
C VAL A 368 -17.79 8.83 3.04
N VAL A 369 -17.75 7.58 3.49
CA VAL A 369 -18.26 6.41 2.73
C VAL A 369 -19.52 5.85 3.37
N GLU A 370 -20.28 5.07 2.58
CA GLU A 370 -21.41 4.30 3.11
C GLU A 370 -20.93 3.21 4.07
N PRO A 371 -21.74 2.84 5.08
CA PRO A 371 -21.35 1.88 6.12
C PRO A 371 -20.99 0.48 5.63
N ASP A 372 -21.53 0.05 4.50
CA ASP A 372 -21.34 -1.27 3.90
C ASP A 372 -20.07 -1.42 3.05
N ILE A 373 -19.34 -0.33 2.84
CA ILE A 373 -18.07 -0.35 2.09
C ILE A 373 -16.90 -0.62 3.03
N SER A 374 -16.27 -1.78 2.92
CA SER A 374 -15.13 -2.16 3.76
C SER A 374 -13.83 -1.43 3.37
N SER A 375 -12.88 -1.35 4.30
CA SER A 375 -11.53 -0.86 4.03
C SER A 375 -10.80 -1.70 2.98
N LEU A 376 -11.11 -3.00 2.88
CA LEU A 376 -10.51 -3.92 1.92
C LEU A 376 -11.08 -3.68 0.51
N ALA A 377 -12.39 -3.46 0.37
CA ALA A 377 -12.99 -3.06 -0.90
C ALA A 377 -12.39 -1.74 -1.42
N LEU A 378 -12.20 -0.77 -0.53
CA LEU A 378 -11.53 0.49 -0.89
C LEU A 378 -10.07 0.29 -1.30
N ALA A 379 -9.34 -0.59 -0.62
CA ALA A 379 -7.97 -0.93 -0.99
C ALA A 379 -7.90 -1.59 -2.38
N GLY A 380 -8.86 -2.47 -2.71
CA GLY A 380 -9.00 -3.06 -4.05
C GLY A 380 -9.29 -2.01 -5.12
N ALA A 381 -10.20 -1.07 -4.86
CA ALA A 381 -10.54 0.00 -5.80
C ALA A 381 -9.37 0.97 -6.07
N LEU A 382 -8.50 1.18 -5.07
CA LEU A 382 -7.34 2.07 -5.17
C LEU A 382 -6.10 1.38 -5.76
N HIS A 383 -6.09 0.05 -5.87
CA HIS A 383 -4.90 -0.69 -6.29
C HIS A 383 -5.02 -1.19 -7.73
N PRO A 384 -3.96 -0.99 -8.55
CA PRO A 384 -2.78 -0.17 -8.27
C PRO A 384 -3.01 1.31 -8.56
N SER A 385 -2.53 2.19 -7.69
CA SER A 385 -2.61 3.64 -7.89
C SER A 385 -1.52 4.17 -8.83
N ALA A 386 -1.70 5.40 -9.35
CA ALA A 386 -0.68 6.07 -10.16
C ALA A 386 0.64 6.32 -9.40
N ALA A 387 0.64 6.28 -8.06
CA ALA A 387 1.85 6.41 -7.25
C ALA A 387 2.79 5.20 -7.35
N VAL A 388 2.27 4.01 -7.71
CA VAL A 388 3.06 2.76 -7.80
C VAL A 388 2.97 2.05 -9.15
N CYS A 389 2.05 2.46 -10.02
CA CYS A 389 1.87 1.93 -11.37
C CYS A 389 2.14 2.99 -12.44
N GLY A 390 1.27 3.98 -12.58
CA GLY A 390 1.36 5.04 -13.57
C GLY A 390 0.00 5.49 -14.10
N THR A 391 0.04 6.31 -15.15
CA THR A 391 -1.15 6.93 -15.74
C THR A 391 -1.10 6.90 -17.27
N PRO A 392 -2.15 6.42 -17.97
CA PRO A 392 -3.29 5.66 -17.44
C PRO A 392 -2.86 4.30 -16.87
N THR A 393 -3.47 3.86 -15.78
CA THR A 393 -3.03 2.71 -14.99
C THR A 393 -2.90 1.42 -15.81
N PHE A 394 -3.90 1.11 -16.65
CA PHE A 394 -3.88 -0.08 -17.49
C PHE A 394 -2.64 -0.11 -18.41
N PHE A 395 -2.42 0.95 -19.19
CA PHE A 395 -1.29 1.01 -20.13
C PHE A 395 0.07 1.06 -19.41
N ALA A 396 0.14 1.75 -18.26
CA ALA A 396 1.34 1.75 -17.44
C ALA A 396 1.67 0.35 -16.91
N GLY A 397 0.67 -0.45 -16.54
CA GLY A 397 0.82 -1.85 -16.14
C GLY A 397 1.41 -2.72 -17.24
N GLU A 398 0.97 -2.55 -18.50
CA GLU A 398 1.55 -3.26 -19.65
C GLU A 398 3.03 -2.87 -19.86
N VAL A 399 3.35 -1.58 -19.79
CA VAL A 399 4.74 -1.08 -19.91
C VAL A 399 5.63 -1.64 -18.79
N ILE A 400 5.13 -1.70 -17.55
CA ILE A 400 5.85 -2.33 -16.43
C ILE A 400 6.15 -3.79 -16.73
N ALA A 401 5.16 -4.54 -17.19
CA ALA A 401 5.32 -5.97 -17.49
C ALA A 401 6.33 -6.23 -18.63
N GLU A 402 6.39 -5.34 -19.62
CA GLU A 402 7.34 -5.42 -20.71
C GLU A 402 8.77 -5.08 -20.27
N LEU A 403 8.94 -4.00 -19.49
CA LEU A 403 10.26 -3.43 -19.23
C LEU A 403 10.97 -4.03 -18.01
N GLU A 404 10.26 -4.31 -16.91
CA GLU A 404 10.91 -4.73 -15.67
C GLU A 404 11.49 -6.14 -15.72
N SER A 405 10.94 -7.04 -16.52
CA SER A 405 11.39 -8.44 -16.63
C SER A 405 11.45 -9.16 -15.26
N MET A 406 10.67 -8.72 -14.27
CA MET A 406 10.60 -9.28 -12.93
C MET A 406 9.16 -9.38 -12.43
N ASP A 407 8.91 -10.35 -11.54
CA ASP A 407 7.70 -10.42 -10.75
C ASP A 407 7.90 -9.60 -9.47
N ARG A 408 7.09 -8.56 -9.28
CA ARG A 408 7.07 -7.75 -8.06
C ARG A 408 6.54 -8.52 -6.85
N GLY A 409 5.80 -9.62 -7.08
CA GLY A 409 5.09 -10.31 -6.01
C GLY A 409 4.15 -9.36 -5.28
N ARG A 410 4.30 -9.28 -3.96
CA ARG A 410 3.51 -8.37 -3.11
C ARG A 410 4.14 -6.99 -2.88
N TYR A 411 5.31 -6.72 -3.45
CA TYR A 411 5.89 -5.38 -3.42
C TYR A 411 5.02 -4.39 -4.19
N ALA A 412 4.80 -3.23 -3.61
CA ALA A 412 3.91 -2.16 -4.09
C ALA A 412 2.41 -2.55 -4.10
N GLY A 413 2.05 -3.73 -3.58
CA GLY A 413 0.67 -4.13 -3.32
C GLY A 413 0.16 -3.64 -1.96
N PRO A 414 -1.16 -3.74 -1.70
CA PRO A 414 -1.74 -3.42 -0.39
C PRO A 414 -1.23 -4.37 0.71
N VAL A 415 -0.88 -3.81 1.87
CA VAL A 415 -0.55 -4.55 3.09
C VAL A 415 -1.24 -3.89 4.28
N GLY A 416 -1.96 -4.67 5.07
CA GLY A 416 -2.75 -4.08 6.15
C GLY A 416 -3.74 -5.05 6.77
N TRP A 417 -4.88 -4.54 7.21
CA TRP A 417 -5.89 -5.30 7.95
C TRP A 417 -7.30 -4.73 7.76
N VAL A 418 -8.28 -5.59 8.01
CA VAL A 418 -9.71 -5.28 8.07
C VAL A 418 -10.33 -5.99 9.25
N ASP A 419 -11.21 -5.33 10.01
CA ASP A 419 -12.00 -5.94 11.09
C ASP A 419 -13.40 -6.37 10.65
N SER A 420 -14.17 -6.92 11.60
CA SER A 420 -15.53 -7.38 11.35
C SER A 420 -16.55 -6.27 11.05
N ASP A 421 -16.23 -5.03 11.38
CA ASP A 421 -17.08 -3.86 11.08
C ASP A 421 -16.69 -3.21 9.74
N GLY A 422 -15.69 -3.78 9.03
CA GLY A 422 -15.15 -3.29 7.77
C GLY A 422 -14.13 -2.14 7.96
N ASP A 423 -13.83 -1.74 9.20
CA ASP A 423 -12.79 -0.77 9.48
C ASP A 423 -11.39 -1.38 9.26
N GLY A 424 -10.40 -0.56 9.00
CA GLY A 424 -9.05 -1.07 8.78
C GLY A 424 -8.08 -0.04 8.24
N GLU A 425 -6.84 -0.47 8.11
CA GLU A 425 -5.74 0.32 7.53
C GLU A 425 -4.99 -0.53 6.51
N TRP A 426 -4.86 0.00 5.30
CA TRP A 426 -4.09 -0.59 4.22
C TRP A 426 -3.02 0.40 3.78
N ALA A 427 -1.76 0.00 3.89
CA ALA A 427 -0.61 0.73 3.38
C ALA A 427 -0.14 0.12 2.06
N ILE A 428 0.69 0.82 1.31
CA ILE A 428 1.35 0.26 0.14
C ILE A 428 2.67 -0.38 0.59
N ALA A 429 2.93 -1.65 0.24
CA ALA A 429 4.09 -2.43 0.67
C ALA A 429 5.38 -1.91 0.00
N LEU A 430 5.87 -0.76 0.44
CA LEU A 430 7.10 -0.12 0.01
C LEU A 430 8.20 -0.22 1.08
N ARG A 431 9.45 0.15 0.69
CA ARG A 431 10.61 0.17 1.58
C ARG A 431 10.74 -1.13 2.36
N GLY A 432 10.59 -2.25 1.65
CA GLY A 432 10.53 -3.58 2.21
C GLY A 432 11.20 -4.63 1.35
N GLY A 433 11.07 -5.86 1.82
CA GLY A 433 11.54 -7.05 1.12
C GLY A 433 10.66 -8.26 1.45
N PHE A 434 10.90 -9.33 0.72
CA PHE A 434 10.19 -10.59 0.87
C PHE A 434 11.18 -11.70 1.20
N VAL A 435 10.99 -12.34 2.34
CA VAL A 435 11.68 -13.58 2.73
C VAL A 435 10.82 -14.75 2.26
N ASN A 436 11.30 -15.49 1.28
CA ASN A 436 10.59 -16.68 0.78
C ASN A 436 10.75 -17.81 1.79
N PRO A 437 9.67 -18.41 2.32
CA PRO A 437 9.77 -19.54 3.23
C PRO A 437 10.49 -20.77 2.64
N ALA A 438 10.49 -20.93 1.31
CA ALA A 438 11.22 -22.00 0.63
C ALA A 438 12.75 -21.75 0.55
N HIS A 439 13.18 -20.49 0.69
CA HIS A 439 14.57 -20.05 0.68
C HIS A 439 14.77 -19.04 1.82
N PRO A 440 14.71 -19.48 3.08
CA PRO A 440 14.74 -18.58 4.23
C PRO A 440 16.08 -17.87 4.42
N GLU A 441 17.15 -18.32 3.76
CA GLU A 441 18.46 -17.67 3.70
C GLU A 441 18.51 -16.48 2.75
N GLU A 442 17.42 -16.19 2.03
CA GLU A 442 17.35 -15.11 1.07
C GLU A 442 16.24 -14.10 1.39
N ILE A 443 16.53 -12.82 1.22
CA ILE A 443 15.53 -11.75 1.19
C ILE A 443 15.66 -10.97 -0.12
N ARG A 444 14.55 -10.82 -0.82
CA ARG A 444 14.45 -9.99 -2.01
C ARG A 444 14.00 -8.60 -1.62
N LEU A 445 14.78 -7.59 -1.91
CA LEU A 445 14.55 -6.18 -1.61
C LEU A 445 14.06 -5.47 -2.86
N PHE A 446 13.21 -4.45 -2.70
CA PHE A 446 12.63 -3.72 -3.83
C PHE A 446 12.70 -2.21 -3.63
N ALA A 447 12.91 -1.50 -4.74
CA ALA A 447 12.78 -0.05 -4.83
C ALA A 447 12.31 0.35 -6.23
N GLY A 448 11.58 1.47 -6.34
CA GLY A 448 11.12 2.00 -7.62
C GLY A 448 11.12 3.53 -7.62
N ALA A 449 11.03 4.11 -8.82
CA ALA A 449 10.93 5.53 -9.05
C ALA A 449 9.83 5.84 -10.07
N GLY A 450 9.17 7.00 -9.90
CA GLY A 450 8.18 7.51 -10.83
C GLY A 450 8.84 8.19 -12.02
N ILE A 451 8.55 7.73 -13.22
CA ILE A 451 9.13 8.21 -14.47
C ILE A 451 8.14 9.11 -15.19
N VAL A 452 8.57 10.30 -15.53
CA VAL A 452 7.84 11.31 -16.33
C VAL A 452 8.72 11.80 -17.49
N ALA A 453 8.18 12.64 -18.37
CA ALA A 453 8.87 13.09 -19.59
C ALA A 453 10.26 13.73 -19.36
N ASP A 454 10.45 14.38 -18.20
CA ASP A 454 11.69 15.10 -17.83
C ASP A 454 12.58 14.28 -16.87
N SER A 455 12.29 13.00 -16.64
CA SER A 455 13.11 12.14 -15.79
C SER A 455 14.48 11.88 -16.39
N ASP A 456 15.53 11.96 -15.55
CA ASP A 456 16.90 11.61 -15.88
C ASP A 456 17.20 10.19 -15.38
N PRO A 457 17.60 9.24 -16.25
CA PRO A 457 17.81 7.84 -15.88
C PRO A 457 18.81 7.63 -14.73
N GLN A 458 19.86 8.45 -14.64
CA GLN A 458 20.87 8.31 -13.59
C GLN A 458 20.38 8.88 -12.27
N ALA A 459 19.60 9.97 -12.31
CA ALA A 459 18.97 10.53 -11.11
C ALA A 459 17.94 9.54 -10.52
N GLU A 460 17.11 8.91 -11.39
CA GLU A 460 16.14 7.91 -10.94
C GLU A 460 16.81 6.64 -10.36
N LEU A 461 17.94 6.22 -10.96
CA LEU A 461 18.74 5.12 -10.42
C LEU A 461 19.26 5.47 -9.01
N ALA A 462 19.81 6.66 -8.81
CA ALA A 462 20.30 7.13 -7.51
C ALA A 462 19.15 7.23 -6.48
N GLU A 463 17.93 7.59 -6.92
CA GLU A 463 16.76 7.62 -6.07
C GLU A 463 16.39 6.19 -5.57
N THR A 464 16.43 5.18 -6.46
CA THR A 464 16.20 3.80 -6.03
C THR A 464 17.25 3.31 -5.03
N GLU A 465 18.53 3.70 -5.20
CA GLU A 465 19.60 3.37 -4.25
C GLU A 465 19.30 3.96 -2.85
N ALA A 466 18.86 5.22 -2.81
CA ALA A 466 18.45 5.85 -1.56
C ALA A 466 17.25 5.12 -0.91
N LYS A 467 16.32 4.59 -1.73
CA LYS A 467 15.15 3.84 -1.27
C LYS A 467 15.48 2.43 -0.76
N PHE A 468 16.59 1.82 -1.16
CA PHE A 468 17.07 0.56 -0.59
C PHE A 468 17.72 0.72 0.80
N LYS A 469 18.29 1.89 1.12
CA LYS A 469 19.04 2.12 2.36
C LYS A 469 18.34 1.63 3.64
N PRO A 470 17.01 1.86 3.86
CA PRO A 470 16.34 1.35 5.06
C PRO A 470 16.50 -0.15 5.27
N MET A 471 16.33 -0.93 4.21
CA MET A 471 16.42 -2.39 4.25
C MET A 471 17.88 -2.85 4.39
N LEU A 472 18.81 -2.22 3.66
CA LEU A 472 20.24 -2.52 3.78
C LEU A 472 20.74 -2.26 5.21
N GLN A 473 20.36 -1.15 5.84
CA GLN A 473 20.66 -0.84 7.23
C GLN A 473 20.04 -1.85 8.19
N ALA A 474 18.79 -2.29 7.94
CA ALA A 474 18.15 -3.29 8.77
C ALA A 474 18.87 -4.64 8.72
N LEU A 475 19.51 -4.96 7.60
CA LEU A 475 20.33 -6.16 7.38
C LEU A 475 21.80 -5.99 7.82
N GLY A 476 22.22 -4.79 8.24
CA GLY A 476 23.60 -4.51 8.67
C GLY A 476 24.59 -4.24 7.53
N LEU A 477 24.10 -3.87 6.32
CA LEU A 477 24.93 -3.62 5.14
C LEU A 477 25.24 -2.14 4.86
N ALA A 478 24.79 -1.21 5.70
CA ALA A 478 24.99 0.25 5.50
C ALA A 478 25.29 0.96 6.82
#